data_e5fddc3d88f100024081a8a7966dc9a6
#
_entry.id   e5fddc3d88f100024081a8a7966dc9a6
#
_cell.length_a   1.000
_cell.length_b   1.000
_cell.length_c   1.000
_cell.angle_alpha   90.00
_cell.angle_beta   90.00
_cell.angle_gamma   90.00
#
_symmetry.space_group_name_H-M   'P 1'
#
loop_
_entity.id
_entity.type
_entity.pdbx_description
1 polymer ?
#
loop_
_entity_poly.entity_id
_entity_poly.type
_entity_poly.pdbx_seq_one_letter_code
_entity_poly.pdbx_strand_id
1 'polypeptide(L)'
;MAGYRIFGIAGKKGRYASSIGVGVKDMKYKNIYEGRFLSRPNRFIAYVDIGGQREKVHVKNTGRCRELLTGHAQVFLEKSENAGRSTGFDLVAVRKGERIINMDSQAPNKAVEEWLKQGGLFGETKLIRPETVYGDSRFDFYVETPEDNIFIEVKGVTLEQEDVVLFPDAPSERAVKHVRELAKITRQGYKAYVIFVIQMEGVKYFTPNTTTHPEFASALLEARNAGVSVLAYDCRVTKESMSIDRPVPVILSVLDRIVVPLLDWYDNGRRILPWREDPSPYHVWVSEIMLQQTRVEAVKPYYDRFMKAIPDVEDLARAGEEELLKLWEGLGYYNRVRNLGKAAKMIMEEYQGKVPEEYEELVRLPGIGSYTAGAVCSIAYGKRVPAVDGNVLRVLARLCCDERDITQQSVRKQVEEELKPVIPSHRAGDFNQALMELGATVCVPNGSPHCMRCPWEMLCQAHLAGQEQKYPRKTPKKPRTIEEKTVLVIKDASRTALQKRESSGLLAGMYEFPSLPGKLSQRQVLLYLKQKGISVLKIEKLKESKHIFTHKEWHMVGYAVQVDELAPKLGDEKILFVEKHEAKEKYPIPSAYAAYMEFFL
;
A
#
# COMPACT_ATOMS: atom_id res chain seq x y z
N MET A 1 -30.18 11.04 -5.93
CA MET A 1 -30.00 11.16 -4.47
C MET A 1 -29.84 9.75 -3.92
N ALA A 2 -28.61 9.28 -3.80
CA ALA A 2 -28.29 7.99 -3.20
C ALA A 2 -27.55 8.26 -1.88
N GLY A 3 -28.18 7.87 -0.77
CA GLY A 3 -27.67 8.12 0.57
C GLY A 3 -26.41 7.30 0.84
N TYR A 4 -25.32 7.99 1.10
CA TYR A 4 -24.06 7.39 1.54
C TYR A 4 -24.23 6.80 2.95
N ARG A 5 -24.31 5.48 3.06
CA ARG A 5 -24.13 4.80 4.33
C ARG A 5 -22.63 4.76 4.65
N ILE A 6 -22.21 5.61 5.57
CA ILE A 6 -20.88 5.60 6.16
C ILE A 6 -20.81 4.41 7.11
N PHE A 7 -20.07 3.35 6.73
CA PHE A 7 -19.71 2.28 7.67
C PHE A 7 -18.63 2.81 8.60
N GLY A 8 -19.03 2.99 9.87
CA GLY A 8 -18.15 3.37 10.95
C GLY A 8 -17.04 2.34 11.17
N ILE A 9 -15.87 2.84 11.53
CA ILE A 9 -14.78 2.07 12.13
C ILE A 9 -15.32 1.45 13.40
N ALA A 10 -15.68 0.15 13.36
CA ALA A 10 -16.08 -0.60 14.53
C ALA A 10 -14.83 -0.95 15.36
N GLY A 11 -14.39 -0.01 16.19
CA GLY A 11 -13.71 -0.39 17.41
C GLY A 11 -14.64 -1.35 18.19
N LYS A 12 -14.05 -2.35 18.87
CA LYS A 12 -14.77 -3.35 19.70
C LYS A 12 -16.03 -2.72 20.30
N LYS A 13 -17.19 -3.35 20.08
CA LYS A 13 -18.43 -3.02 20.77
C LYS A 13 -18.24 -3.21 22.27
N GLY A 14 -17.66 -2.21 22.92
CA GLY A 14 -17.91 -1.98 24.33
C GLY A 14 -19.40 -1.62 24.43
N ARG A 15 -20.18 -2.45 25.10
CA ARG A 15 -21.55 -2.12 25.48
C ARG A 15 -21.48 -0.79 26.24
N TYR A 16 -21.99 0.27 25.65
CA TYR A 16 -22.34 1.46 26.42
C TYR A 16 -23.50 1.06 27.32
N ALA A 17 -23.16 0.53 28.50
CA ALA A 17 -24.10 0.44 29.59
C ALA A 17 -24.36 1.88 30.03
N SER A 18 -25.60 2.31 29.93
CA SER A 18 -26.13 3.43 30.69
C SER A 18 -25.94 3.15 32.17
N SER A 19 -24.81 3.57 32.76
CA SER A 19 -24.55 3.52 34.17
C SER A 19 -24.72 4.92 34.76
N ILE A 20 -25.82 5.04 35.51
CA ILE A 20 -25.99 5.75 36.76
C ILE A 20 -25.01 6.92 37.03
N GLY A 21 -25.59 8.12 37.14
CA GLY A 21 -24.94 9.39 37.40
C GLY A 21 -24.00 9.41 38.60
N VAL A 22 -22.73 9.48 38.29
CA VAL A 22 -21.78 10.22 39.10
C VAL A 22 -21.63 11.55 38.39
N GLY A 23 -21.90 12.67 39.04
CA GLY A 23 -21.97 14.00 38.46
C GLY A 23 -20.62 14.42 37.86
N VAL A 24 -20.44 14.11 36.60
CA VAL A 24 -19.30 14.57 35.82
C VAL A 24 -19.54 16.03 35.48
N LYS A 25 -18.63 16.90 35.89
CA LYS A 25 -18.66 18.32 35.51
C LYS A 25 -18.17 18.44 34.07
N ASP A 26 -19.11 18.45 33.09
CA ASP A 26 -18.80 18.95 31.76
C ASP A 26 -18.26 20.35 31.84
N MET A 27 -17.29 20.68 30.96
CA MET A 27 -16.80 22.06 30.83
C MET A 27 -17.98 23.01 30.59
N LYS A 28 -18.26 23.87 31.56
CA LYS A 28 -19.42 24.78 31.58
C LYS A 28 -18.99 26.21 31.76
N TYR A 29 -19.65 27.08 31.02
CA TYR A 29 -19.62 28.53 31.22
C TYR A 29 -20.72 28.92 32.17
N LYS A 30 -20.49 29.99 32.91
CA LYS A 30 -21.45 30.53 33.88
C LYS A 30 -21.98 31.88 33.39
N ASN A 31 -23.20 32.23 33.79
CA ASN A 31 -23.75 33.56 33.55
C ASN A 31 -23.67 34.00 32.07
N ILE A 32 -24.26 33.18 31.16
CA ILE A 32 -24.22 33.45 29.75
C ILE A 32 -25.25 34.48 29.31
N TYR A 33 -24.78 35.46 28.53
CA TYR A 33 -25.56 36.52 27.90
C TYR A 33 -25.53 36.35 26.39
N GLU A 34 -26.62 36.67 25.71
CA GLU A 34 -26.72 36.73 24.28
C GLU A 34 -26.54 38.13 23.76
N GLY A 35 -25.80 38.29 22.66
CA GLY A 35 -25.58 39.59 22.02
C GLY A 35 -25.44 39.50 20.53
N ARG A 36 -25.33 40.67 19.88
CA ARG A 36 -25.10 40.77 18.44
C ARG A 36 -23.73 41.37 18.17
N PHE A 37 -22.90 40.65 17.38
CA PHE A 37 -21.57 41.12 17.01
C PHE A 37 -21.63 42.42 16.21
N LEU A 38 -20.85 43.41 16.56
CA LEU A 38 -20.74 44.69 15.87
C LEU A 38 -19.42 44.84 15.11
N SER A 39 -18.30 44.66 15.80
CA SER A 39 -16.97 44.80 15.20
C SER A 39 -15.87 44.16 16.04
N ARG A 40 -14.72 43.85 15.41
CA ARG A 40 -13.53 43.32 16.06
C ARG A 40 -12.31 44.13 15.62
N PRO A 41 -11.92 45.17 16.39
CA PRO A 41 -10.82 46.07 16.04
C PRO A 41 -9.43 45.39 16.12
N ASN A 42 -9.28 44.38 16.95
CA ASN A 42 -8.06 43.56 17.05
C ASN A 42 -8.36 42.14 17.52
N ARG A 43 -7.35 41.26 17.59
CA ARG A 43 -7.53 39.84 17.92
C ARG A 43 -8.09 39.56 19.32
N PHE A 44 -8.04 40.50 20.25
CA PHE A 44 -8.42 40.31 21.64
C PHE A 44 -9.72 41.01 22.04
N ILE A 45 -10.18 42.00 21.27
CA ILE A 45 -11.32 42.84 21.60
C ILE A 45 -12.37 42.78 20.50
N ALA A 46 -13.61 42.62 20.91
CA ALA A 46 -14.78 42.85 20.07
C ALA A 46 -15.75 43.82 20.71
N TYR A 47 -16.63 44.43 19.90
CA TYR A 47 -17.79 45.18 20.35
C TYR A 47 -19.04 44.41 20.02
N VAL A 48 -19.93 44.27 20.98
CA VAL A 48 -21.17 43.50 20.91
C VAL A 48 -22.32 44.33 21.45
N ASP A 49 -23.47 44.27 20.80
CA ASP A 49 -24.72 44.85 21.34
C ASP A 49 -25.36 43.81 22.26
N ILE A 50 -25.53 44.18 23.54
CA ILE A 50 -26.23 43.37 24.55
C ILE A 50 -27.45 44.20 25.03
N GLY A 51 -28.65 43.84 24.59
CA GLY A 51 -29.89 44.49 24.98
C GLY A 51 -29.96 46.00 24.62
N GLY A 52 -29.36 46.38 23.49
CA GLY A 52 -29.31 47.76 22.99
C GLY A 52 -28.09 48.58 23.53
N GLN A 53 -27.23 47.97 24.30
CA GLN A 53 -25.99 48.60 24.79
C GLN A 53 -24.77 48.05 24.09
N ARG A 54 -23.89 48.94 23.65
CA ARG A 54 -22.60 48.55 23.03
C ARG A 54 -21.56 48.24 24.10
N GLU A 55 -21.26 46.97 24.24
CA GLU A 55 -20.28 46.47 25.23
C GLU A 55 -18.94 46.11 24.57
N LYS A 56 -17.83 46.41 25.29
CA LYS A 56 -16.48 45.98 24.95
C LYS A 56 -16.21 44.64 25.61
N VAL A 57 -15.98 43.60 24.75
CA VAL A 57 -15.81 42.23 25.23
C VAL A 57 -14.43 41.67 24.84
N HIS A 58 -13.92 40.75 25.63
CA HIS A 58 -12.69 40.04 25.35
C HIS A 58 -12.98 38.84 24.44
N VAL A 59 -12.13 38.61 23.42
CA VAL A 59 -12.19 37.44 22.55
C VAL A 59 -11.08 36.47 22.94
N LYS A 60 -11.44 35.32 23.50
CA LYS A 60 -10.49 34.26 23.94
C LYS A 60 -9.87 33.45 22.77
N ASN A 61 -9.97 33.91 21.54
CA ASN A 61 -9.44 33.27 20.36
C ASN A 61 -8.56 34.24 19.57
N THR A 62 -7.31 33.86 19.35
CA THR A 62 -6.34 34.67 18.59
C THR A 62 -6.46 34.46 17.08
N GLY A 63 -7.20 33.46 16.63
CA GLY A 63 -7.52 33.20 15.23
C GLY A 63 -8.30 34.33 14.57
N ARG A 64 -8.30 34.33 13.24
CA ARG A 64 -8.99 35.40 12.48
C ARG A 64 -10.50 35.32 12.63
N CYS A 65 -11.10 34.14 12.56
CA CYS A 65 -12.53 33.85 12.73
C CYS A 65 -13.45 34.81 11.96
N ARG A 66 -13.02 35.30 10.77
CA ARG A 66 -13.78 36.30 9.98
C ARG A 66 -15.07 35.72 9.43
N GLU A 67 -15.08 34.43 9.12
CA GLU A 67 -16.20 33.65 8.63
C GLU A 67 -17.29 33.40 9.69
N LEU A 68 -16.93 33.59 10.97
CA LEU A 68 -17.83 33.42 12.12
C LEU A 68 -18.35 34.78 12.63
N LEU A 69 -17.46 35.74 12.81
CA LEU A 69 -17.78 37.07 13.33
C LEU A 69 -18.17 38.02 12.20
N THR A 70 -19.27 37.68 11.52
CA THR A 70 -19.90 38.53 10.51
C THR A 70 -20.85 39.55 11.13
N GLY A 71 -21.18 40.63 10.40
CA GLY A 71 -22.05 41.70 10.94
C GLY A 71 -23.37 41.17 11.52
N HIS A 72 -23.68 41.52 12.74
CA HIS A 72 -24.85 41.12 13.52
C HIS A 72 -24.97 39.61 13.83
N ALA A 73 -23.88 38.81 13.70
CA ALA A 73 -23.89 37.42 14.14
C ALA A 73 -24.31 37.34 15.62
N GLN A 74 -25.15 36.35 15.96
CA GLN A 74 -25.54 36.04 17.33
C GLN A 74 -24.34 35.47 18.07
N VAL A 75 -23.94 36.06 19.17
CA VAL A 75 -22.81 35.64 20.00
C VAL A 75 -23.25 35.37 21.43
N PHE A 76 -22.50 34.47 22.10
CA PHE A 76 -22.71 34.08 23.47
C PHE A 76 -21.51 34.51 24.30
N LEU A 77 -21.79 35.14 25.44
CA LEU A 77 -20.84 35.90 26.25
C LEU A 77 -20.89 35.42 27.69
N GLU A 78 -19.76 35.01 28.25
CA GLU A 78 -19.66 34.73 29.68
C GLU A 78 -19.34 36.00 30.44
N LYS A 79 -20.13 36.34 31.43
CA LYS A 79 -19.87 37.49 32.31
C LYS A 79 -18.70 37.17 33.24
N SER A 80 -17.68 38.03 33.25
CA SER A 80 -16.52 37.88 34.13
C SER A 80 -16.89 38.14 35.59
N GLU A 81 -16.46 37.27 36.48
CA GLU A 81 -16.59 37.47 37.93
C GLU A 81 -15.50 38.42 38.48
N ASN A 82 -14.47 38.76 37.71
CA ASN A 82 -13.39 39.64 38.12
C ASN A 82 -13.70 41.11 37.79
N ALA A 83 -14.09 41.86 38.79
CA ALA A 83 -14.44 43.28 38.68
C ALA A 83 -13.27 44.21 38.28
N GLY A 84 -12.02 43.75 38.38
CA GLY A 84 -10.82 44.55 38.02
C GLY A 84 -10.45 44.49 36.53
N ARG A 85 -11.19 43.72 35.68
CA ARG A 85 -10.91 43.62 34.25
C ARG A 85 -11.43 44.81 33.47
N SER A 86 -10.71 45.16 32.37
CA SER A 86 -11.13 46.21 31.43
C SER A 86 -12.31 45.76 30.50
N THR A 87 -12.70 44.49 30.53
CA THR A 87 -13.80 43.91 29.80
C THR A 87 -14.68 43.08 30.74
N GLY A 88 -15.98 43.39 30.77
CA GLY A 88 -16.96 42.70 31.63
C GLY A 88 -17.38 41.31 31.12
N PHE A 89 -17.07 40.98 29.86
CA PHE A 89 -17.51 39.76 29.22
C PHE A 89 -16.40 39.12 28.40
N ASP A 90 -16.44 37.79 28.31
CA ASP A 90 -15.66 36.94 27.39
C ASP A 90 -16.58 36.38 26.28
N LEU A 91 -16.23 36.53 25.00
CA LEU A 91 -16.94 35.93 23.90
C LEU A 91 -16.54 34.44 23.81
N VAL A 92 -17.50 33.56 24.07
CA VAL A 92 -17.26 32.10 24.19
C VAL A 92 -17.83 31.29 23.04
N ALA A 93 -18.90 31.74 22.37
CA ALA A 93 -19.46 31.05 21.23
C ALA A 93 -20.17 32.01 20.27
N VAL A 94 -20.39 31.52 19.04
CA VAL A 94 -21.11 32.21 17.96
C VAL A 94 -22.08 31.25 17.27
N ARG A 95 -23.20 31.76 16.78
CA ARG A 95 -24.14 31.01 15.96
C ARG A 95 -23.83 31.23 14.47
N LYS A 96 -23.64 30.16 13.73
CA LYS A 96 -23.51 30.14 12.27
C LYS A 96 -24.59 29.21 11.69
N GLY A 97 -25.66 29.81 11.11
CA GLY A 97 -26.84 29.03 10.72
C GLY A 97 -27.49 28.35 11.94
N GLU A 98 -27.68 27.04 11.88
CA GLU A 98 -28.24 26.25 12.98
C GLU A 98 -27.17 25.82 14.01
N ARG A 99 -25.86 25.96 13.69
CA ARG A 99 -24.78 25.52 14.57
C ARG A 99 -24.37 26.58 15.59
N ILE A 100 -24.04 26.11 16.79
CA ILE A 100 -23.30 26.91 17.76
C ILE A 100 -21.84 26.46 17.69
N ILE A 101 -20.94 27.39 17.49
CA ILE A 101 -19.50 27.17 17.39
C ILE A 101 -18.84 27.78 18.62
N ASN A 102 -18.15 26.95 19.40
CA ASN A 102 -17.37 27.44 20.53
C ASN A 102 -16.13 28.17 20.00
N MET A 103 -15.82 29.31 20.58
CA MET A 103 -14.69 30.17 20.18
C MET A 103 -13.60 30.29 21.25
N ASP A 104 -13.77 29.69 22.41
CA ASP A 104 -12.76 29.73 23.48
C ASP A 104 -11.59 28.81 23.12
N SER A 105 -10.41 29.37 22.89
CA SER A 105 -9.19 28.61 22.54
C SER A 105 -8.66 27.71 23.66
N GLN A 106 -9.14 27.89 24.90
CA GLN A 106 -8.79 27.03 26.04
C GLN A 106 -9.78 25.88 26.23
N ALA A 107 -10.96 25.96 25.63
CA ALA A 107 -11.99 24.93 25.73
C ALA A 107 -11.56 23.55 25.22
N PRO A 108 -10.82 23.43 24.09
CA PRO A 108 -10.36 22.14 23.57
C PRO A 108 -9.56 21.33 24.60
N ASN A 109 -8.57 21.95 25.27
CA ASN A 109 -7.74 21.25 26.24
C ASN A 109 -8.55 20.79 27.46
N LYS A 110 -9.47 21.64 27.95
CA LYS A 110 -10.37 21.26 29.06
C LYS A 110 -11.29 20.10 28.70
N ALA A 111 -11.92 20.15 27.52
CA ALA A 111 -12.81 19.10 27.06
C ALA A 111 -12.06 17.75 26.87
N VAL A 112 -10.83 17.79 26.34
CA VAL A 112 -9.98 16.59 26.22
C VAL A 112 -9.58 16.06 27.60
N GLU A 113 -9.19 16.92 28.53
CA GLU A 113 -8.82 16.51 29.89
C GLU A 113 -9.98 15.79 30.61
N GLU A 114 -11.18 16.36 30.55
CA GLU A 114 -12.38 15.77 31.12
C GLU A 114 -12.72 14.42 30.46
N TRP A 115 -12.67 14.36 29.13
CA TRP A 115 -12.92 13.16 28.37
C TRP A 115 -11.92 12.03 28.70
N LEU A 116 -10.63 12.34 28.82
CA LEU A 116 -9.61 11.38 29.24
C LEU A 116 -9.85 10.86 30.67
N LYS A 117 -10.21 11.75 31.62
CA LYS A 117 -10.54 11.37 33.01
C LYS A 117 -11.78 10.47 33.11
N GLN A 118 -12.67 10.53 32.13
CA GLN A 118 -13.88 9.69 32.04
C GLN A 118 -13.61 8.34 31.38
N GLY A 119 -12.34 7.99 31.11
CA GLY A 119 -11.98 6.77 30.40
C GLY A 119 -12.19 6.87 28.87
N GLY A 120 -12.23 8.05 28.29
CA GLY A 120 -12.37 8.30 26.86
C GLY A 120 -11.36 7.50 26.04
N LEU A 121 -10.64 8.03 25.15
CA LEU A 121 -9.78 7.34 24.16
C LEU A 121 -8.99 6.10 24.65
N PHE A 122 -8.55 6.06 25.93
CA PHE A 122 -7.64 5.02 26.45
C PHE A 122 -8.24 4.11 27.53
N GLY A 123 -9.48 4.33 27.95
CA GLY A 123 -10.07 3.60 29.07
C GLY A 123 -9.40 3.95 30.40
N GLU A 124 -8.85 2.96 31.11
CA GLU A 124 -8.18 3.17 32.40
C GLU A 124 -6.83 3.88 32.19
N THR A 125 -6.61 4.97 32.94
CA THR A 125 -5.36 5.75 32.94
C THR A 125 -4.77 5.80 34.36
N LYS A 126 -3.46 5.59 34.49
CA LYS A 126 -2.72 5.71 35.76
C LYS A 126 -2.41 7.16 36.09
N LEU A 127 -2.10 7.94 35.08
CA LEU A 127 -1.70 9.34 35.22
C LEU A 127 -2.17 10.15 34.01
N ILE A 128 -2.70 11.34 34.27
CA ILE A 128 -2.93 12.38 33.24
C ILE A 128 -2.26 13.65 33.76
N ARG A 129 -1.21 14.10 33.05
CA ARG A 129 -0.44 15.30 33.40
C ARG A 129 -0.55 16.32 32.26
N PRO A 130 -1.23 17.45 32.48
CA PRO A 130 -1.28 18.54 31.52
C PRO A 130 0.06 19.29 31.42
N GLU A 131 0.27 19.99 30.30
CA GLU A 131 1.38 20.94 30.08
C GLU A 131 2.78 20.33 30.33
N THR A 132 3.01 19.10 29.80
CA THR A 132 4.24 18.33 30.07
C THR A 132 5.35 18.71 29.10
N VAL A 133 6.51 19.08 29.64
CA VAL A 133 7.71 19.40 28.86
C VAL A 133 8.45 18.11 28.50
N TYR A 134 8.83 17.99 27.23
CA TYR A 134 9.69 16.93 26.72
C TYR A 134 10.64 17.49 25.64
N GLY A 135 11.93 17.41 25.88
CA GLY A 135 12.93 18.11 25.05
C GLY A 135 12.66 19.61 24.99
N ASP A 136 12.63 20.16 23.77
CA ASP A 136 12.40 21.58 23.50
C ASP A 136 10.92 21.94 23.28
N SER A 137 10.01 21.02 23.57
CA SER A 137 8.57 21.19 23.36
C SER A 137 7.77 20.94 24.64
N ARG A 138 6.65 21.66 24.76
CA ARG A 138 5.67 21.45 25.81
C ARG A 138 4.37 20.97 25.15
N PHE A 139 4.00 19.74 25.46
CA PHE A 139 2.79 19.09 24.95
C PHE A 139 1.61 19.29 25.88
N ASP A 140 0.40 19.28 25.32
CA ASP A 140 -0.82 19.54 26.07
C ASP A 140 -1.08 18.50 27.16
N PHE A 141 -0.79 17.19 26.87
CA PHE A 141 -0.89 16.13 27.86
C PHE A 141 0.20 15.06 27.71
N TYR A 142 0.58 14.51 28.87
CA TYR A 142 1.24 13.24 29.02
C TYR A 142 0.32 12.29 29.78
N VAL A 143 0.12 11.07 29.25
CA VAL A 143 -0.80 10.08 29.80
C VAL A 143 -0.07 8.75 29.98
N GLU A 144 -0.23 8.13 31.17
CA GLU A 144 0.22 6.77 31.44
C GLU A 144 -0.97 5.84 31.52
N THR A 145 -0.95 4.78 30.72
CA THR A 145 -1.89 3.64 30.78
C THR A 145 -1.19 2.42 31.38
N PRO A 146 -1.85 1.30 31.60
CA PRO A 146 -1.17 0.06 31.96
C PRO A 146 -0.11 -0.42 30.96
N GLU A 147 -0.28 -0.09 29.69
CA GLU A 147 0.53 -0.60 28.57
C GLU A 147 1.45 0.43 27.93
N ASP A 148 1.04 1.69 27.91
CA ASP A 148 1.69 2.71 27.08
C ASP A 148 1.94 4.03 27.86
N ASN A 149 3.00 4.72 27.46
CA ASN A 149 3.31 6.11 27.79
C ASN A 149 3.03 6.98 26.56
N ILE A 150 2.19 8.00 26.72
CA ILE A 150 1.53 8.68 25.61
C ILE A 150 1.72 10.19 25.68
N PHE A 151 2.12 10.83 24.59
CA PHE A 151 2.11 12.28 24.42
C PHE A 151 0.96 12.72 23.52
N ILE A 152 0.25 13.78 23.90
CA ILE A 152 -0.89 14.31 23.16
C ILE A 152 -0.72 15.80 22.93
N GLU A 153 -0.89 16.21 21.68
CA GLU A 153 -1.05 17.61 21.27
C GLU A 153 -2.49 17.84 20.83
N VAL A 154 -3.14 18.85 21.37
CA VAL A 154 -4.53 19.22 21.09
C VAL A 154 -4.58 20.45 20.18
N LYS A 155 -5.45 20.42 19.19
CA LYS A 155 -5.69 21.55 18.28
C LYS A 155 -7.18 21.85 18.21
N GLY A 156 -7.61 23.03 18.67
CA GLY A 156 -8.96 23.52 18.46
C GLY A 156 -9.21 23.90 17.01
N VAL A 157 -10.35 23.49 16.45
CA VAL A 157 -10.73 23.76 15.06
C VAL A 157 -12.08 24.45 15.01
N THR A 158 -12.10 25.64 14.43
CA THR A 158 -13.32 26.47 14.25
C THR A 158 -13.58 26.85 12.80
N LEU A 159 -12.58 26.70 11.89
CA LEU A 159 -12.73 27.02 10.48
C LEU A 159 -13.51 25.91 9.78
N GLU A 160 -14.70 26.25 9.27
CA GLU A 160 -15.60 25.33 8.54
C GLU A 160 -16.05 25.96 7.22
N GLN A 161 -16.01 25.14 6.15
CA GLN A 161 -16.49 25.45 4.80
C GLN A 161 -17.25 24.25 4.26
N GLU A 162 -18.56 24.39 3.97
CA GLU A 162 -19.42 23.34 3.39
C GLU A 162 -19.40 22.00 4.16
N ASP A 163 -19.42 22.09 5.50
CA ASP A 163 -19.28 20.99 6.45
C ASP A 163 -17.88 20.33 6.51
N VAL A 164 -16.90 20.86 5.81
CA VAL A 164 -15.49 20.44 5.92
C VAL A 164 -14.78 21.35 6.89
N VAL A 165 -14.06 20.78 7.84
CA VAL A 165 -13.26 21.55 8.81
C VAL A 165 -11.79 21.53 8.48
N LEU A 166 -11.16 22.69 8.62
CA LEU A 166 -9.81 22.96 8.17
C LEU A 166 -8.92 23.50 9.32
N PHE A 167 -7.66 23.11 9.34
CA PHE A 167 -6.66 23.65 10.24
C PHE A 167 -5.29 23.76 9.54
N PRO A 168 -4.51 24.82 9.76
CA PRO A 168 -4.80 25.99 10.59
C PRO A 168 -5.61 27.06 9.83
N ASP A 169 -6.23 27.99 10.56
CA ASP A 169 -6.89 29.19 10.03
C ASP A 169 -5.90 30.32 9.65
N ALA A 170 -4.67 30.23 10.18
CA ALA A 170 -3.54 31.10 9.86
C ALA A 170 -2.23 30.28 9.94
N PRO A 171 -1.14 30.68 9.22
CA PRO A 171 0.15 30.00 9.30
C PRO A 171 0.65 29.86 10.75
N SER A 172 1.12 28.66 11.13
CA SER A 172 1.54 28.34 12.49
C SER A 172 2.79 27.45 12.51
N GLU A 173 3.96 28.08 12.54
CA GLU A 173 5.27 27.40 12.66
C GLU A 173 5.35 26.55 13.95
N ARG A 174 4.73 27.05 15.04
CA ARG A 174 4.65 26.30 16.29
C ARG A 174 3.91 24.97 16.11
N ALA A 175 2.83 24.94 15.33
CA ALA A 175 2.09 23.71 15.08
C ALA A 175 2.94 22.71 14.27
N VAL A 176 3.69 23.18 13.26
CA VAL A 176 4.65 22.37 12.51
C VAL A 176 5.71 21.76 13.42
N LYS A 177 6.32 22.59 14.29
CA LYS A 177 7.33 22.15 15.26
C LYS A 177 6.78 21.03 16.15
N HIS A 178 5.63 21.23 16.78
CA HIS A 178 5.03 20.26 17.70
C HIS A 178 4.74 18.92 17.01
N VAL A 179 4.18 18.95 15.78
CA VAL A 179 3.90 17.73 15.01
C VAL A 179 5.18 16.97 14.66
N ARG A 180 6.25 17.67 14.25
CA ARG A 180 7.56 17.04 13.97
C ARG A 180 8.22 16.46 15.24
N GLU A 181 8.07 17.13 16.38
CA GLU A 181 8.58 16.59 17.66
C GLU A 181 7.82 15.32 18.08
N LEU A 182 6.51 15.26 17.92
CA LEU A 182 5.74 14.02 18.14
C LEU A 182 6.24 12.86 17.26
N ALA A 183 6.60 13.13 16.01
CA ALA A 183 7.19 12.11 15.12
C ALA A 183 8.57 11.61 15.60
N LYS A 184 9.34 12.42 16.34
CA LYS A 184 10.59 11.98 16.98
C LYS A 184 10.31 11.12 18.21
N ILE A 185 9.32 11.48 19.00
CA ILE A 185 8.92 10.78 20.23
C ILE A 185 8.48 9.34 19.92
N THR A 186 7.77 9.10 18.82
CA THR A 186 7.37 7.75 18.43
C THR A 186 8.57 6.83 18.18
N ARG A 187 9.66 7.36 17.62
CA ARG A 187 10.91 6.59 17.41
C ARG A 187 11.63 6.19 18.69
N GLN A 188 11.26 6.78 19.82
CA GLN A 188 11.81 6.52 21.15
C GLN A 188 10.93 5.57 21.98
N GLY A 189 9.90 4.97 21.33
CA GLY A 189 9.03 3.98 21.96
C GLY A 189 7.79 4.53 22.67
N TYR A 190 7.54 5.83 22.61
CA TYR A 190 6.30 6.42 23.13
C TYR A 190 5.19 6.36 22.08
N LYS A 191 3.94 6.32 22.52
CA LYS A 191 2.78 6.63 21.67
C LYS A 191 2.61 8.15 21.56
N ALA A 192 2.21 8.62 20.40
CA ALA A 192 2.00 10.05 20.19
C ALA A 192 0.69 10.31 19.44
N TYR A 193 -0.03 11.34 19.84
CA TYR A 193 -1.33 11.70 19.27
C TYR A 193 -1.39 13.21 18.96
N VAL A 194 -2.00 13.54 17.81
CA VAL A 194 -2.54 14.87 17.55
C VAL A 194 -4.06 14.75 17.53
N ILE A 195 -4.75 15.47 18.40
CA ILE A 195 -6.21 15.46 18.52
C ILE A 195 -6.77 16.80 18.06
N PHE A 196 -7.46 16.81 16.92
CA PHE A 196 -8.21 17.95 16.44
C PHE A 196 -9.59 17.98 17.09
N VAL A 197 -9.81 18.96 17.96
CA VAL A 197 -11.08 19.18 18.66
C VAL A 197 -11.89 20.17 17.84
N ILE A 198 -12.89 19.68 17.16
CA ILE A 198 -13.76 20.46 16.28
C ILE A 198 -14.85 21.07 17.16
N GLN A 199 -14.75 22.39 17.34
CA GLN A 199 -15.56 23.15 18.32
C GLN A 199 -17.00 23.38 17.83
N MET A 200 -17.58 22.42 17.09
CA MET A 200 -18.95 22.39 16.56
C MET A 200 -19.41 20.96 16.28
N GLU A 201 -20.71 20.78 16.03
CA GLU A 201 -21.32 19.49 15.68
C GLU A 201 -21.51 19.28 14.17
N GLY A 202 -21.60 18.01 13.75
CA GLY A 202 -22.21 17.61 12.48
C GLY A 202 -21.39 17.97 11.25
N VAL A 203 -20.07 17.84 11.31
CA VAL A 203 -19.17 18.06 10.17
C VAL A 203 -18.92 16.75 9.39
N LYS A 204 -18.50 16.87 8.13
CA LYS A 204 -18.25 15.72 7.25
C LYS A 204 -16.88 15.07 7.50
N TYR A 205 -15.83 15.88 7.48
CA TYR A 205 -14.45 15.43 7.71
C TYR A 205 -13.53 16.61 8.04
N PHE A 206 -12.40 16.28 8.61
CA PHE A 206 -11.27 17.18 8.82
C PHE A 206 -10.21 17.02 7.74
N THR A 207 -9.61 18.13 7.28
CA THR A 207 -8.44 18.12 6.39
C THR A 207 -7.50 19.28 6.72
N PRO A 208 -6.17 19.13 6.52
CA PRO A 208 -5.25 20.26 6.64
C PRO A 208 -5.56 21.36 5.64
N ASN A 209 -5.43 22.62 6.07
CA ASN A 209 -5.61 23.77 5.19
C ASN A 209 -4.34 24.03 4.37
N THR A 210 -4.21 23.30 3.26
CA THR A 210 -3.04 23.40 2.36
C THR A 210 -2.91 24.76 1.69
N THR A 211 -4.01 25.48 1.50
CA THR A 211 -4.01 26.84 0.94
C THR A 211 -3.37 27.84 1.92
N THR A 212 -3.64 27.67 3.20
CA THR A 212 -3.12 28.58 4.25
C THR A 212 -1.71 28.21 4.69
N HIS A 213 -1.42 26.90 4.85
CA HIS A 213 -0.13 26.42 5.37
C HIS A 213 0.22 25.03 4.82
N PRO A 214 0.76 24.92 3.59
CA PRO A 214 1.14 23.64 2.97
C PRO A 214 2.14 22.83 3.82
N GLU A 215 3.07 23.52 4.48
CA GLU A 215 4.09 22.87 5.32
C GLU A 215 3.47 22.11 6.51
N PHE A 216 2.41 22.65 7.10
CA PHE A 216 1.70 21.95 8.17
C PHE A 216 1.06 20.66 7.67
N ALA A 217 0.45 20.67 6.47
CA ALA A 217 -0.13 19.48 5.86
C ALA A 217 0.94 18.39 5.60
N SER A 218 2.11 18.80 5.07
CA SER A 218 3.24 17.88 4.88
C SER A 218 3.76 17.31 6.19
N ALA A 219 3.97 18.15 7.20
CA ALA A 219 4.44 17.72 8.52
C ALA A 219 3.44 16.75 9.20
N LEU A 220 2.15 16.99 9.06
CA LEU A 220 1.12 16.12 9.64
C LEU A 220 1.08 14.75 8.96
N LEU A 221 1.23 14.72 7.63
CA LEU A 221 1.34 13.48 6.85
C LEU A 221 2.61 12.70 7.20
N GLU A 222 3.76 13.38 7.29
CA GLU A 222 5.05 12.82 7.73
C GLU A 222 4.95 12.22 9.15
N ALA A 223 4.29 12.92 10.07
CA ALA A 223 4.10 12.47 11.44
C ALA A 223 3.21 11.21 11.51
N ARG A 224 2.11 11.17 10.75
CA ARG A 224 1.26 9.98 10.63
C ARG A 224 2.07 8.78 10.12
N ASN A 225 2.86 8.98 9.09
CA ASN A 225 3.71 7.93 8.51
C ASN A 225 4.83 7.49 9.47
N ALA A 226 5.24 8.34 10.41
CA ALA A 226 6.17 8.00 11.49
C ALA A 226 5.49 7.31 12.70
N GLY A 227 4.17 7.08 12.66
CA GLY A 227 3.42 6.38 13.70
C GLY A 227 2.65 7.28 14.68
N VAL A 228 2.60 8.61 14.44
CA VAL A 228 1.72 9.50 15.21
C VAL A 228 0.27 9.25 14.83
N SER A 229 -0.59 9.02 15.81
CA SER A 229 -2.04 8.91 15.61
C SER A 229 -2.66 10.30 15.41
N VAL A 230 -3.26 10.54 14.27
CA VAL A 230 -3.96 11.79 13.95
C VAL A 230 -5.46 11.56 14.02
N LEU A 231 -6.10 12.18 15.01
CA LEU A 231 -7.52 12.01 15.31
C LEU A 231 -8.26 13.32 15.24
N ALA A 232 -9.54 13.28 14.90
CA ALA A 232 -10.43 14.42 14.98
C ALA A 232 -11.75 13.99 15.65
N TYR A 233 -12.26 14.84 16.49
CA TYR A 233 -13.55 14.65 17.17
C TYR A 233 -14.38 15.92 17.07
N ASP A 234 -15.67 15.78 16.76
CA ASP A 234 -16.60 16.89 16.91
C ASP A 234 -17.01 17.05 18.39
N CYS A 235 -17.63 18.16 18.69
CA CYS A 235 -18.05 18.47 20.05
C CYS A 235 -19.55 18.74 20.07
N ARG A 236 -20.24 18.24 21.07
CA ARG A 236 -21.56 18.76 21.43
C ARG A 236 -21.37 20.14 22.03
N VAL A 237 -21.90 21.15 21.37
CA VAL A 237 -21.75 22.56 21.76
C VAL A 237 -23.09 23.18 22.04
N THR A 238 -23.23 23.71 23.23
CA THR A 238 -24.37 24.55 23.63
C THR A 238 -23.88 25.96 23.96
N LYS A 239 -24.78 26.88 24.24
CA LYS A 239 -24.39 28.23 24.71
C LYS A 239 -23.62 28.22 26.04
N GLU A 240 -23.76 27.11 26.81
CA GLU A 240 -23.21 27.00 28.16
C GLU A 240 -22.12 25.93 28.33
N SER A 241 -21.91 25.07 27.34
CA SER A 241 -20.99 23.94 27.48
C SER A 241 -20.39 23.47 26.15
N MET A 242 -19.28 22.73 26.26
CA MET A 242 -18.67 21.99 25.18
C MET A 242 -18.11 20.67 25.71
N SER A 243 -18.40 19.55 25.05
CA SER A 243 -17.87 18.23 25.37
C SER A 243 -17.53 17.45 24.09
N ILE A 244 -16.50 16.59 24.14
CA ILE A 244 -16.15 15.69 23.02
C ILE A 244 -17.33 14.74 22.74
N ASP A 245 -17.69 14.55 21.46
CA ASP A 245 -18.81 13.71 21.05
C ASP A 245 -18.35 12.57 20.11
N ARG A 246 -18.26 12.79 18.82
CA ARG A 246 -18.05 11.74 17.83
C ARG A 246 -16.73 11.86 17.10
N PRO A 247 -16.12 10.71 16.71
CA PRO A 247 -14.96 10.74 15.82
C PRO A 247 -15.39 11.27 14.44
N VAL A 248 -14.51 12.12 13.87
CA VAL A 248 -14.66 12.71 12.55
C VAL A 248 -13.58 12.14 11.61
N PRO A 249 -13.92 11.74 10.37
CA PRO A 249 -12.93 11.27 9.41
C PRO A 249 -11.81 12.30 9.19
N VAL A 250 -10.56 11.83 9.17
CA VAL A 250 -9.37 12.64 8.91
C VAL A 250 -8.86 12.33 7.50
N ILE A 251 -8.82 13.34 6.63
CA ILE A 251 -8.35 13.24 5.25
C ILE A 251 -7.06 14.03 5.10
N LEU A 252 -5.91 13.36 5.14
CA LEU A 252 -4.60 14.01 4.98
C LEU A 252 -4.10 13.98 3.54
N SER A 253 -4.55 12.99 2.76
CA SER A 253 -4.15 12.81 1.37
C SER A 253 -5.28 12.16 0.56
N VAL A 254 -5.12 12.10 -0.77
CA VAL A 254 -6.05 11.38 -1.64
C VAL A 254 -6.14 9.89 -1.25
N LEU A 255 -5.09 9.31 -0.67
CA LEU A 255 -5.04 7.91 -0.25
C LEU A 255 -6.09 7.58 0.84
N ASP A 256 -6.49 8.54 1.65
CA ASP A 256 -7.50 8.33 2.70
C ASP A 256 -8.94 8.20 2.12
N ARG A 257 -9.11 8.48 0.84
CA ARG A 257 -10.41 8.45 0.12
C ARG A 257 -10.57 7.24 -0.80
N ILE A 258 -9.52 6.42 -0.98
CA ILE A 258 -9.49 5.38 -2.02
C ILE A 258 -10.17 4.08 -1.61
N VAL A 259 -10.26 3.78 -0.31
CA VAL A 259 -10.61 2.44 0.20
C VAL A 259 -12.03 2.05 -0.20
N VAL A 260 -13.01 2.87 0.13
CA VAL A 260 -14.43 2.54 -0.10
C VAL A 260 -14.74 2.38 -1.59
N PRO A 261 -14.42 3.35 -2.47
CA PRO A 261 -14.71 3.19 -3.90
C PRO A 261 -14.00 1.99 -4.53
N LEU A 262 -12.77 1.69 -4.07
CA LEU A 262 -12.00 0.55 -4.58
C LEU A 262 -12.64 -0.78 -4.20
N LEU A 263 -13.00 -0.94 -2.93
CA LEU A 263 -13.61 -2.18 -2.44
C LEU A 263 -15.00 -2.42 -3.03
N ASP A 264 -15.82 -1.38 -3.16
CA ASP A 264 -17.12 -1.46 -3.81
C ASP A 264 -16.98 -1.89 -5.29
N TRP A 265 -16.02 -1.33 -6.00
CA TRP A 265 -15.71 -1.73 -7.37
C TRP A 265 -15.22 -3.19 -7.45
N TYR A 266 -14.36 -3.60 -6.53
CA TYR A 266 -13.80 -4.95 -6.47
C TYR A 266 -14.88 -6.01 -6.18
N ASP A 267 -15.77 -5.73 -5.25
CA ASP A 267 -16.87 -6.63 -4.89
C ASP A 267 -17.83 -6.88 -6.07
N ASN A 268 -18.06 -5.84 -6.89
CA ASN A 268 -18.99 -5.91 -8.01
C ASN A 268 -18.37 -6.43 -9.32
N GLY A 269 -17.03 -6.52 -9.45
CA GLY A 269 -16.42 -6.77 -10.75
C GLY A 269 -15.12 -7.57 -10.75
N ARG A 270 -14.69 -8.14 -9.62
CA ARG A 270 -13.46 -8.93 -9.55
C ARG A 270 -13.51 -10.17 -10.43
N ARG A 271 -12.40 -10.51 -11.08
CA ARG A 271 -12.28 -11.75 -11.84
C ARG A 271 -12.34 -12.96 -10.91
N ILE A 272 -12.99 -14.03 -11.36
CA ILE A 272 -12.94 -15.34 -10.71
C ILE A 272 -11.62 -16.00 -11.10
N LEU A 273 -10.79 -16.31 -10.10
CA LEU A 273 -9.46 -16.89 -10.30
C LEU A 273 -9.30 -18.08 -9.36
N PRO A 274 -8.72 -19.23 -9.81
CA PRO A 274 -8.63 -20.46 -9.02
C PRO A 274 -8.01 -20.25 -7.63
N TRP A 275 -6.95 -19.46 -7.54
CA TRP A 275 -6.26 -19.15 -6.27
C TRP A 275 -7.00 -18.16 -5.34
N ARG A 276 -8.18 -17.67 -5.75
CA ARG A 276 -9.08 -16.85 -4.92
C ARG A 276 -10.22 -17.64 -4.31
N GLU A 277 -10.47 -18.85 -4.82
CA GLU A 277 -11.53 -19.74 -4.29
C GLU A 277 -11.10 -20.37 -2.96
N ASP A 278 -9.82 -20.77 -2.87
CA ASP A 278 -9.18 -21.23 -1.64
C ASP A 278 -7.92 -20.40 -1.37
N PRO A 279 -8.01 -19.28 -0.64
CA PRO A 279 -6.88 -18.41 -0.35
C PRO A 279 -6.02 -18.91 0.83
N SER A 280 -5.76 -20.23 0.90
CA SER A 280 -4.84 -20.79 1.89
C SER A 280 -3.42 -20.22 1.71
N PRO A 281 -2.59 -20.16 2.76
CA PRO A 281 -1.25 -19.60 2.66
C PRO A 281 -0.37 -20.23 1.57
N TYR A 282 -0.49 -21.54 1.37
CA TYR A 282 0.21 -22.27 0.32
C TYR A 282 -0.27 -21.86 -1.08
N HIS A 283 -1.57 -21.82 -1.31
CA HIS A 283 -2.18 -21.47 -2.59
C HIS A 283 -1.85 -20.02 -2.99
N VAL A 284 -1.95 -19.09 -2.04
CA VAL A 284 -1.58 -17.68 -2.25
C VAL A 284 -0.09 -17.58 -2.60
N TRP A 285 0.79 -18.23 -1.82
CA TRP A 285 2.22 -18.19 -2.07
C TRP A 285 2.58 -18.71 -3.47
N VAL A 286 2.10 -19.91 -3.84
CA VAL A 286 2.40 -20.49 -5.15
C VAL A 286 1.86 -19.64 -6.29
N SER A 287 0.61 -19.17 -6.21
CA SER A 287 0.01 -18.32 -7.24
C SER A 287 0.76 -17.00 -7.41
N GLU A 288 1.15 -16.35 -6.31
CA GLU A 288 1.90 -15.10 -6.36
C GLU A 288 3.29 -15.26 -7.00
N ILE A 289 3.96 -16.39 -6.73
CA ILE A 289 5.22 -16.71 -7.41
C ILE A 289 5.00 -16.99 -8.91
N MET A 290 3.93 -17.68 -9.30
CA MET A 290 3.60 -17.93 -10.71
C MET A 290 3.26 -16.64 -11.46
N LEU A 291 2.59 -15.70 -10.81
CA LEU A 291 2.16 -14.43 -11.40
C LEU A 291 3.31 -13.43 -11.58
N GLN A 292 4.48 -13.64 -10.94
CA GLN A 292 5.64 -12.77 -11.14
C GLN A 292 6.03 -12.73 -12.63
N GLN A 293 5.87 -11.56 -13.27
CA GLN A 293 6.18 -11.32 -14.68
C GLN A 293 5.44 -12.24 -15.69
N THR A 294 4.36 -12.89 -15.27
CA THR A 294 3.54 -13.77 -16.11
C THR A 294 2.08 -13.30 -16.09
N ARG A 295 1.42 -13.31 -17.23
CA ARG A 295 0.01 -12.89 -17.35
C ARG A 295 -0.91 -13.92 -16.70
N VAL A 296 -1.99 -13.45 -16.06
CA VAL A 296 -3.00 -14.27 -15.37
C VAL A 296 -3.50 -15.43 -16.22
N GLU A 297 -3.91 -15.17 -17.47
CA GLU A 297 -4.46 -16.21 -18.35
C GLU A 297 -3.43 -17.31 -18.70
N ALA A 298 -2.14 -16.95 -18.75
CA ALA A 298 -1.09 -17.94 -18.95
C ALA A 298 -0.83 -18.78 -17.69
N VAL A 299 -1.05 -18.21 -16.49
CA VAL A 299 -0.81 -18.91 -15.21
C VAL A 299 -1.88 -19.95 -14.91
N LYS A 300 -3.16 -19.71 -15.23
CA LYS A 300 -4.28 -20.59 -14.87
C LYS A 300 -4.01 -22.09 -15.14
N PRO A 301 -3.69 -22.53 -16.37
CA PRO A 301 -3.48 -23.96 -16.65
C PRO A 301 -2.24 -24.53 -15.94
N TYR A 302 -1.24 -23.70 -15.62
CA TYR A 302 -0.07 -24.14 -14.86
C TYR A 302 -0.39 -24.30 -13.38
N TYR A 303 -1.17 -23.39 -12.83
CA TYR A 303 -1.61 -23.45 -11.44
C TYR A 303 -2.43 -24.71 -11.18
N ASP A 304 -3.44 -24.97 -12.01
CA ASP A 304 -4.30 -26.16 -11.87
C ASP A 304 -3.48 -27.47 -11.95
N ARG A 305 -2.56 -27.56 -12.91
CA ARG A 305 -1.68 -28.72 -13.07
C ARG A 305 -0.73 -28.87 -11.87
N PHE A 306 -0.17 -27.77 -11.39
CA PHE A 306 0.77 -27.75 -10.27
C PHE A 306 0.09 -28.15 -8.95
N MET A 307 -1.07 -27.57 -8.67
CA MET A 307 -1.85 -27.89 -7.45
C MET A 307 -2.32 -29.35 -7.44
N LYS A 308 -2.64 -29.91 -8.62
CA LYS A 308 -2.99 -31.33 -8.73
C LYS A 308 -1.82 -32.27 -8.44
N ALA A 309 -0.61 -31.90 -8.86
CA ALA A 309 0.59 -32.72 -8.70
C ALA A 309 1.24 -32.50 -7.32
N ILE A 310 1.18 -31.29 -6.80
CA ILE A 310 1.86 -30.84 -5.57
C ILE A 310 0.86 -29.99 -4.77
N PRO A 311 -0.06 -30.63 -4.03
CA PRO A 311 -1.17 -29.96 -3.35
C PRO A 311 -0.77 -29.20 -2.08
N ASP A 312 0.39 -29.49 -1.49
CA ASP A 312 0.81 -28.88 -0.22
C ASP A 312 2.33 -28.65 -0.11
N VAL A 313 2.74 -28.08 1.01
CA VAL A 313 4.15 -27.76 1.31
C VAL A 313 5.00 -29.00 1.44
N GLU A 314 4.45 -30.09 1.99
CA GLU A 314 5.19 -31.34 2.23
C GLU A 314 5.54 -32.02 0.91
N ASP A 315 4.57 -32.11 -0.02
CA ASP A 315 4.81 -32.62 -1.38
C ASP A 315 5.79 -31.74 -2.15
N LEU A 316 5.69 -30.40 -1.99
CA LEU A 316 6.64 -29.46 -2.61
C LEU A 316 8.07 -29.64 -2.07
N ALA A 317 8.23 -29.93 -0.79
CA ALA A 317 9.53 -30.15 -0.18
C ALA A 317 10.17 -31.49 -0.62
N ARG A 318 9.32 -32.51 -0.89
CA ARG A 318 9.76 -33.84 -1.36
C ARG A 318 10.06 -33.88 -2.85
N ALA A 319 9.42 -33.02 -3.63
CA ALA A 319 9.55 -33.01 -5.08
C ALA A 319 11.01 -32.77 -5.52
N GLY A 320 11.45 -33.56 -6.52
CA GLY A 320 12.75 -33.42 -7.15
C GLY A 320 12.85 -32.15 -8.00
N GLU A 321 14.05 -31.61 -8.17
CA GLU A 321 14.26 -30.40 -8.99
C GLU A 321 13.79 -30.61 -10.45
N GLU A 322 14.03 -31.77 -11.03
CA GLU A 322 13.64 -32.08 -12.42
C GLU A 322 12.12 -32.12 -12.57
N GLU A 323 11.41 -32.70 -11.60
CA GLU A 323 9.95 -32.72 -11.55
C GLU A 323 9.38 -31.31 -11.46
N LEU A 324 9.91 -30.48 -10.55
CA LEU A 324 9.50 -29.09 -10.41
C LEU A 324 9.74 -28.27 -11.68
N LEU A 325 10.89 -28.46 -12.34
CA LEU A 325 11.21 -27.82 -13.61
C LEU A 325 10.27 -28.28 -14.71
N LYS A 326 9.87 -29.57 -14.73
CA LYS A 326 8.93 -30.12 -15.71
C LYS A 326 7.52 -29.55 -15.53
N LEU A 327 7.01 -29.48 -14.31
CA LEU A 327 5.71 -28.86 -14.01
C LEU A 327 5.68 -27.37 -14.38
N TRP A 328 6.85 -26.71 -14.33
CA TRP A 328 7.00 -25.28 -14.64
C TRP A 328 7.37 -24.99 -16.10
N GLU A 329 7.57 -26.02 -16.91
CA GLU A 329 8.03 -25.89 -18.30
C GLU A 329 7.09 -25.00 -19.12
N GLY A 330 7.65 -23.95 -19.74
CA GLY A 330 6.90 -22.95 -20.51
C GLY A 330 6.51 -21.68 -19.76
N LEU A 331 6.46 -21.70 -18.42
CA LEU A 331 6.12 -20.50 -17.61
C LEU A 331 7.29 -19.49 -17.53
N GLY A 332 8.54 -19.96 -17.73
CA GLY A 332 9.74 -19.14 -17.68
C GLY A 332 10.21 -18.77 -16.28
N TYR A 333 11.34 -18.05 -16.19
CA TYR A 333 11.91 -17.62 -14.91
C TYR A 333 12.07 -18.77 -13.89
N TYR A 334 12.70 -19.85 -14.30
CA TYR A 334 12.75 -21.13 -13.58
C TYR A 334 13.37 -21.07 -12.18
N ASN A 335 14.14 -20.03 -11.87
CA ASN A 335 14.62 -19.79 -10.49
C ASN A 335 13.47 -19.62 -9.50
N ARG A 336 12.27 -19.24 -9.96
CA ARG A 336 11.08 -19.12 -9.09
C ARG A 336 10.71 -20.48 -8.51
N VAL A 337 10.57 -21.51 -9.34
CA VAL A 337 10.20 -22.85 -8.85
C VAL A 337 11.30 -23.50 -8.05
N ARG A 338 12.58 -23.26 -8.38
CA ARG A 338 13.68 -23.72 -7.54
C ARG A 338 13.66 -23.11 -6.14
N ASN A 339 13.40 -21.80 -6.08
CA ASN A 339 13.28 -21.12 -4.79
C ASN A 339 12.05 -21.58 -4.02
N LEU A 340 10.91 -21.89 -4.72
CA LEU A 340 9.75 -22.53 -4.11
C LEU A 340 10.13 -23.84 -3.41
N GLY A 341 10.83 -24.75 -4.10
CA GLY A 341 11.27 -26.02 -3.52
C GLY A 341 12.25 -25.86 -2.36
N LYS A 342 13.18 -24.89 -2.45
CA LYS A 342 14.11 -24.58 -1.33
C LYS A 342 13.36 -24.01 -0.14
N ALA A 343 12.42 -23.08 -0.37
CA ALA A 343 11.62 -22.48 0.68
C ALA A 343 10.71 -23.52 1.36
N ALA A 344 10.12 -24.46 0.60
CA ALA A 344 9.32 -25.55 1.15
C ALA A 344 10.13 -26.44 2.11
N LYS A 345 11.37 -26.80 1.75
CA LYS A 345 12.27 -27.54 2.64
C LYS A 345 12.53 -26.80 3.93
N MET A 346 12.84 -25.50 3.84
CA MET A 346 13.05 -24.65 5.02
C MET A 346 11.77 -24.54 5.88
N ILE A 347 10.58 -24.47 5.25
CA ILE A 347 9.31 -24.47 5.97
C ILE A 347 9.07 -25.79 6.71
N MET A 348 9.44 -26.93 6.12
CA MET A 348 9.36 -28.21 6.80
C MET A 348 10.31 -28.30 8.00
N GLU A 349 11.54 -27.80 7.84
CA GLU A 349 12.61 -27.89 8.83
C GLU A 349 12.42 -26.89 10.00
N GLU A 350 12.05 -25.65 9.71
CA GLU A 350 12.03 -24.55 10.70
C GLU A 350 10.62 -24.21 11.20
N TYR A 351 9.58 -24.50 10.40
CA TYR A 351 8.20 -24.07 10.69
C TYR A 351 7.20 -25.24 10.73
N GLN A 352 7.67 -26.48 10.86
CA GLN A 352 6.82 -27.69 11.00
C GLN A 352 5.80 -27.85 9.86
N GLY A 353 6.19 -27.48 8.65
CA GLY A 353 5.34 -27.58 7.45
C GLY A 353 4.27 -26.49 7.31
N LYS A 354 4.21 -25.52 8.20
CA LYS A 354 3.27 -24.40 8.13
C LYS A 354 3.93 -23.18 7.53
N VAL A 355 3.35 -22.61 6.48
CA VAL A 355 3.81 -21.33 5.92
C VAL A 355 3.75 -20.26 7.03
N PRO A 356 4.85 -19.53 7.33
CA PRO A 356 4.86 -18.53 8.38
C PRO A 356 3.82 -17.43 8.16
N GLU A 357 3.27 -16.89 9.24
CA GLU A 357 2.31 -15.79 9.17
C GLU A 357 2.94 -14.41 9.39
N GLU A 358 4.16 -14.35 9.97
CA GLU A 358 4.85 -13.09 10.21
C GLU A 358 5.65 -12.65 8.99
N TYR A 359 5.56 -11.36 8.68
CA TYR A 359 6.23 -10.76 7.51
C TYR A 359 7.74 -10.96 7.55
N GLU A 360 8.35 -10.79 8.72
CA GLU A 360 9.79 -10.91 8.95
C GLU A 360 10.30 -12.35 8.74
N GLU A 361 9.46 -13.34 8.99
CA GLU A 361 9.76 -14.76 8.75
C GLU A 361 9.62 -15.08 7.26
N LEU A 362 8.54 -14.63 6.63
CA LEU A 362 8.31 -14.86 5.20
C LEU A 362 9.44 -14.31 4.33
N VAL A 363 9.96 -13.11 4.61
CA VAL A 363 11.03 -12.50 3.80
C VAL A 363 12.39 -13.22 3.93
N ARG A 364 12.56 -14.12 4.92
CA ARG A 364 13.77 -14.97 5.05
C ARG A 364 13.73 -16.15 4.10
N LEU A 365 12.54 -16.54 3.63
CA LEU A 365 12.38 -17.69 2.74
C LEU A 365 12.93 -17.40 1.34
N PRO A 366 13.63 -18.35 0.71
CA PRO A 366 14.17 -18.20 -0.63
C PRO A 366 13.11 -17.79 -1.66
N GLY A 367 13.33 -16.69 -2.38
CA GLY A 367 12.44 -16.21 -3.44
C GLY A 367 11.23 -15.40 -2.98
N ILE A 368 11.05 -15.21 -1.68
CA ILE A 368 10.00 -14.34 -1.11
C ILE A 368 10.59 -12.95 -0.83
N GLY A 369 10.13 -11.96 -1.59
CA GLY A 369 10.44 -10.54 -1.36
C GLY A 369 9.30 -9.82 -0.64
N SER A 370 9.47 -8.50 -0.39
CA SER A 370 8.48 -7.66 0.31
C SER A 370 7.06 -7.79 -0.26
N TYR A 371 6.94 -7.80 -1.58
CA TYR A 371 5.66 -7.97 -2.27
C TYR A 371 4.98 -9.30 -1.92
N THR A 372 5.68 -10.43 -2.13
CA THR A 372 5.10 -11.76 -1.90
C THR A 372 4.77 -11.98 -0.43
N ALA A 373 5.66 -11.54 0.49
CA ALA A 373 5.40 -11.58 1.92
C ALA A 373 4.14 -10.75 2.28
N GLY A 374 4.03 -9.53 1.75
CA GLY A 374 2.85 -8.68 1.95
C GLY A 374 1.56 -9.31 1.41
N ALA A 375 1.62 -9.96 0.25
CA ALA A 375 0.48 -10.66 -0.33
C ALA A 375 0.04 -11.85 0.54
N VAL A 376 0.97 -12.72 0.96
CA VAL A 376 0.65 -13.85 1.85
C VAL A 376 0.11 -13.36 3.19
N CYS A 377 0.78 -12.40 3.85
CA CYS A 377 0.31 -11.82 5.12
C CYS A 377 -1.11 -11.26 5.02
N SER A 378 -1.41 -10.51 3.97
CA SER A 378 -2.69 -9.82 3.86
C SER A 378 -3.81 -10.70 3.34
N ILE A 379 -3.55 -11.51 2.31
CA ILE A 379 -4.58 -12.31 1.63
C ILE A 379 -4.92 -13.56 2.45
N ALA A 380 -3.91 -14.30 2.91
CA ALA A 380 -4.13 -15.54 3.63
C ALA A 380 -4.33 -15.35 5.14
N TYR A 381 -3.63 -14.39 5.75
CA TYR A 381 -3.68 -14.17 7.20
C TYR A 381 -4.43 -12.89 7.63
N GLY A 382 -4.93 -12.08 6.68
CA GLY A 382 -5.70 -10.87 6.99
C GLY A 382 -4.89 -9.73 7.65
N LYS A 383 -3.55 -9.82 7.66
CA LYS A 383 -2.68 -8.81 8.32
C LYS A 383 -2.62 -7.52 7.50
N ARG A 384 -2.53 -6.39 8.19
CA ARG A 384 -2.42 -5.06 7.56
C ARG A 384 -1.01 -4.80 7.01
N VAL A 385 -0.62 -5.60 6.02
CA VAL A 385 0.67 -5.48 5.35
C VAL A 385 0.44 -5.14 3.88
N PRO A 386 1.11 -4.11 3.32
CA PRO A 386 0.97 -3.76 1.91
C PRO A 386 1.64 -4.77 0.99
N ALA A 387 1.01 -5.03 -0.16
CA ALA A 387 1.57 -5.83 -1.26
C ALA A 387 1.80 -4.94 -2.48
N VAL A 388 2.99 -4.34 -2.58
CA VAL A 388 3.30 -3.33 -3.60
C VAL A 388 4.06 -3.94 -4.77
N ASP A 389 3.32 -4.24 -5.87
CA ASP A 389 3.88 -4.69 -7.15
C ASP A 389 4.03 -3.54 -8.16
N GLY A 390 4.43 -3.84 -9.38
CA GLY A 390 4.53 -2.86 -10.45
C GLY A 390 3.17 -2.26 -10.89
N ASN A 391 2.06 -2.97 -10.67
CA ASN A 391 0.72 -2.46 -10.94
C ASN A 391 0.33 -1.43 -9.89
N VAL A 392 0.51 -1.75 -8.62
CA VAL A 392 0.22 -0.85 -7.49
C VAL A 392 1.03 0.43 -7.60
N LEU A 393 2.35 0.33 -7.87
CA LEU A 393 3.21 1.51 -8.08
C LEU A 393 2.70 2.41 -9.22
N ARG A 394 2.27 1.82 -10.35
CA ARG A 394 1.72 2.59 -11.47
C ARG A 394 0.40 3.28 -11.13
N VAL A 395 -0.49 2.54 -10.51
CA VAL A 395 -1.83 3.04 -10.14
C VAL A 395 -1.69 4.22 -9.18
N LEU A 396 -0.87 4.09 -8.14
CA LEU A 396 -0.66 5.14 -7.14
C LEU A 396 0.12 6.33 -7.72
N ALA A 397 1.10 6.09 -8.60
CA ALA A 397 1.82 7.17 -9.26
C ALA A 397 0.87 8.03 -10.12
N ARG A 398 -0.11 7.42 -10.80
CA ARG A 398 -1.14 8.17 -11.53
C ARG A 398 -2.13 8.86 -10.60
N LEU A 399 -2.58 8.17 -9.56
CA LEU A 399 -3.51 8.73 -8.57
C LEU A 399 -2.98 10.03 -7.94
N CYS A 400 -1.70 10.05 -7.58
CA CYS A 400 -1.06 11.14 -6.83
C CYS A 400 -0.22 12.10 -7.72
N CYS A 401 -0.12 11.89 -9.04
CA CYS A 401 0.86 12.57 -9.91
C CYS A 401 2.30 12.45 -9.38
N ASP A 402 2.68 11.27 -8.91
CA ASP A 402 3.98 11.03 -8.27
C ASP A 402 5.12 11.05 -9.31
N GLU A 403 6.06 11.98 -9.14
CA GLU A 403 7.23 12.18 -10.03
C GLU A 403 8.41 11.25 -9.66
N ARG A 404 8.32 10.49 -8.56
CA ARG A 404 9.38 9.56 -8.14
C ARG A 404 9.53 8.43 -9.16
N ASP A 405 10.76 7.98 -9.38
CA ASP A 405 11.03 6.85 -10.27
C ASP A 405 10.66 5.52 -9.61
N ILE A 406 9.58 4.90 -10.08
CA ILE A 406 9.07 3.64 -9.52
C ILE A 406 10.00 2.43 -9.72
N THR A 407 11.09 2.56 -10.47
CA THR A 407 12.10 1.50 -10.62
C THR A 407 13.05 1.42 -9.43
N GLN A 408 13.07 2.45 -8.58
CA GLN A 408 13.93 2.53 -7.40
C GLN A 408 13.32 1.78 -6.21
N GLN A 409 14.14 0.97 -5.54
CA GLN A 409 13.72 0.21 -4.35
C GLN A 409 13.33 1.11 -3.17
N SER A 410 13.98 2.27 -3.04
CA SER A 410 13.64 3.27 -2.02
C SER A 410 12.23 3.83 -2.20
N VAL A 411 11.81 4.09 -3.46
CA VAL A 411 10.45 4.57 -3.76
C VAL A 411 9.41 3.50 -3.42
N ARG A 412 9.68 2.23 -3.72
CA ARG A 412 8.80 1.13 -3.33
C ARG A 412 8.58 1.08 -1.81
N LYS A 413 9.67 1.16 -1.02
CA LYS A 413 9.59 1.18 0.45
C LYS A 413 8.78 2.37 0.97
N GLN A 414 8.96 3.55 0.37
CA GLN A 414 8.15 4.72 0.74
C GLN A 414 6.67 4.51 0.46
N VAL A 415 6.31 3.95 -0.69
CA VAL A 415 4.91 3.64 -1.05
C VAL A 415 4.33 2.57 -0.10
N GLU A 416 5.12 1.55 0.30
CA GLU A 416 4.72 0.57 1.31
C GLU A 416 4.37 1.27 2.64
N GLU A 417 5.19 2.20 3.13
CA GLU A 417 4.91 2.96 4.35
C GLU A 417 3.70 3.90 4.20
N GLU A 418 3.54 4.54 3.06
CA GLU A 418 2.39 5.42 2.76
C GLU A 418 1.06 4.65 2.73
N LEU A 419 1.06 3.38 2.31
CA LEU A 419 -0.13 2.53 2.27
C LEU A 419 -0.51 1.91 3.62
N LYS A 420 0.45 1.61 4.50
CA LYS A 420 0.18 0.95 5.80
C LYS A 420 -1.00 1.56 6.58
N PRO A 421 -1.06 2.89 6.79
CA PRO A 421 -2.17 3.50 7.53
C PRO A 421 -3.52 3.43 6.80
N VAL A 422 -3.50 3.25 5.48
CA VAL A 422 -4.69 3.26 4.62
C VAL A 422 -5.36 1.88 4.54
N ILE A 423 -4.60 0.80 4.70
CA ILE A 423 -5.12 -0.58 4.60
C ILE A 423 -6.20 -0.82 5.66
N PRO A 424 -7.42 -1.21 5.28
CA PRO A 424 -8.50 -1.48 6.22
C PRO A 424 -8.24 -2.74 7.05
N SER A 425 -8.51 -2.69 8.37
CA SER A 425 -8.19 -3.77 9.31
C SER A 425 -8.93 -5.09 9.04
N HIS A 426 -10.13 -5.03 8.47
CA HIS A 426 -10.97 -6.22 8.26
C HIS A 426 -10.96 -6.75 6.83
N ARG A 427 -10.31 -6.05 5.87
CA ARG A 427 -10.31 -6.39 4.45
C ARG A 427 -8.94 -6.12 3.80
N ALA A 428 -7.86 -6.39 4.54
CA ALA A 428 -6.50 -6.11 4.04
C ALA A 428 -6.16 -6.87 2.76
N GLY A 429 -6.51 -8.15 2.69
CA GLY A 429 -6.33 -8.99 1.52
C GLY A 429 -7.14 -8.52 0.31
N ASP A 430 -8.42 -8.17 0.52
CA ASP A 430 -9.27 -7.62 -0.55
C ASP A 430 -8.71 -6.31 -1.10
N PHE A 431 -8.25 -5.42 -0.22
CA PHE A 431 -7.68 -4.13 -0.60
C PHE A 431 -6.43 -4.30 -1.48
N ASN A 432 -5.49 -5.15 -1.08
CA ASN A 432 -4.30 -5.43 -1.88
C ASN A 432 -4.63 -6.09 -3.22
N GLN A 433 -5.53 -7.08 -3.23
CA GLN A 433 -6.01 -7.71 -4.45
C GLN A 433 -6.73 -6.72 -5.38
N ALA A 434 -7.56 -5.84 -4.82
CA ALA A 434 -8.27 -4.81 -5.57
C ALA A 434 -7.32 -3.80 -6.24
N LEU A 435 -6.24 -3.37 -5.56
CA LEU A 435 -5.20 -2.53 -6.14
C LEU A 435 -4.52 -3.21 -7.35
N MET A 436 -4.14 -4.48 -7.19
CA MET A 436 -3.54 -5.26 -8.29
C MET A 436 -4.51 -5.47 -9.44
N GLU A 437 -5.78 -5.79 -9.14
CA GLU A 437 -6.85 -5.97 -10.12
C GLU A 437 -7.11 -4.70 -10.92
N LEU A 438 -7.19 -3.54 -10.26
CA LEU A 438 -7.35 -2.23 -10.88
C LEU A 438 -6.20 -1.94 -11.87
N GLY A 439 -4.98 -2.25 -11.46
CA GLY A 439 -3.80 -2.12 -12.32
C GLY A 439 -3.83 -3.08 -13.51
N ALA A 440 -4.31 -4.30 -13.32
CA ALA A 440 -4.33 -5.31 -14.38
C ALA A 440 -5.42 -5.07 -15.43
N THR A 441 -6.58 -4.51 -15.03
CA THR A 441 -7.80 -4.49 -15.87
C THR A 441 -8.24 -3.10 -16.31
N VAL A 442 -7.96 -2.06 -15.54
CA VAL A 442 -8.43 -0.68 -15.77
C VAL A 442 -7.26 0.27 -16.00
N CYS A 443 -6.37 0.41 -15.02
CA CYS A 443 -5.23 1.31 -15.08
C CYS A 443 -4.03 0.64 -15.78
N VAL A 444 -4.22 0.20 -17.02
CA VAL A 444 -3.27 -0.64 -17.77
C VAL A 444 -1.92 0.03 -18.06
N PRO A 445 -0.82 -0.76 -18.22
CA PRO A 445 0.52 -0.22 -18.43
C PRO A 445 0.79 0.29 -19.84
N ASN A 446 0.08 -0.26 -20.84
CA ASN A 446 0.28 0.03 -22.26
C ASN A 446 -1.02 0.58 -22.86
N GLY A 447 -0.91 1.60 -23.70
CA GLY A 447 -2.06 2.31 -24.26
C GLY A 447 -2.74 3.25 -23.25
N SER A 448 -3.93 3.71 -23.58
CA SER A 448 -4.72 4.58 -22.71
C SER A 448 -5.39 3.78 -21.60
N PRO A 449 -5.31 4.18 -20.33
CA PRO A 449 -6.05 3.54 -19.26
C PRO A 449 -7.55 3.78 -19.42
N HIS A 450 -8.35 2.88 -18.85
CA HIS A 450 -9.83 2.92 -18.95
C HIS A 450 -10.43 3.78 -17.83
N CYS A 451 -10.09 5.07 -17.78
CA CYS A 451 -10.39 5.97 -16.67
C CYS A 451 -11.89 6.09 -16.36
N MET A 452 -12.78 6.10 -17.38
CA MET A 452 -14.24 6.11 -17.22
C MET A 452 -14.82 4.88 -16.49
N ARG A 453 -14.03 3.82 -16.31
CA ARG A 453 -14.40 2.61 -15.56
C ARG A 453 -13.67 2.52 -14.22
N CYS A 454 -12.87 3.53 -13.89
CA CYS A 454 -12.04 3.55 -12.70
C CYS A 454 -12.86 4.01 -11.49
N PRO A 455 -12.82 3.30 -10.34
CA PRO A 455 -13.48 3.75 -9.12
C PRO A 455 -12.94 5.08 -8.59
N TRP A 456 -11.78 5.50 -9.10
CA TRP A 456 -11.10 6.72 -8.69
C TRP A 456 -11.10 7.80 -9.78
N GLU A 457 -11.99 7.74 -10.75
CA GLU A 457 -12.10 8.73 -11.83
C GLU A 457 -12.05 10.17 -11.30
N MET A 458 -12.90 10.48 -10.31
CA MET A 458 -13.00 11.80 -9.69
C MET A 458 -11.95 12.11 -8.62
N LEU A 459 -11.05 11.16 -8.32
CA LEU A 459 -9.99 11.31 -7.33
C LEU A 459 -8.60 11.35 -7.97
N CYS A 460 -8.45 10.78 -9.16
CA CYS A 460 -7.16 10.57 -9.81
C CYS A 460 -6.60 11.90 -10.35
N GLN A 461 -5.53 12.39 -9.73
CA GLN A 461 -4.92 13.68 -10.12
C GLN A 461 -4.38 13.67 -11.54
N ALA A 462 -3.80 12.55 -12.02
CA ALA A 462 -3.32 12.46 -13.39
C ALA A 462 -4.48 12.49 -14.40
N HIS A 463 -5.62 11.88 -14.09
CA HIS A 463 -6.79 11.92 -14.95
C HIS A 463 -7.41 13.31 -15.00
N LEU A 464 -7.63 13.94 -13.84
CA LEU A 464 -8.16 15.29 -13.75
C LEU A 464 -7.27 16.32 -14.47
N ALA A 465 -5.96 16.06 -14.57
CA ALA A 465 -5.00 16.89 -15.29
C ALA A 465 -4.77 16.47 -16.76
N GLY A 466 -5.37 15.38 -17.24
CA GLY A 466 -5.12 14.82 -18.59
C GLY A 466 -3.68 14.33 -18.79
N GLN A 467 -3.03 13.82 -17.73
CA GLN A 467 -1.60 13.46 -17.72
C GLN A 467 -1.34 11.99 -17.40
N GLU A 468 -2.28 11.09 -17.64
CA GLU A 468 -2.16 9.66 -17.30
C GLU A 468 -0.97 8.99 -17.95
N GLN A 469 -0.59 9.44 -19.16
CA GLN A 469 0.56 8.91 -19.91
C GLN A 469 1.92 9.40 -19.37
N LYS A 470 1.93 10.51 -18.64
CA LYS A 470 3.14 11.05 -18.01
C LYS A 470 3.63 10.18 -16.85
N TYR A 471 2.72 9.45 -16.23
CA TYR A 471 2.99 8.61 -15.05
C TYR A 471 2.78 7.12 -15.35
N PRO A 472 3.56 6.24 -14.72
CA PRO A 472 4.65 6.50 -13.77
C PRO A 472 5.97 6.92 -14.47
N ARG A 473 6.84 7.62 -13.73
CA ARG A 473 8.21 7.85 -14.15
C ARG A 473 9.04 6.57 -14.01
N LYS A 474 9.89 6.32 -15.01
CA LYS A 474 10.77 5.14 -15.07
C LYS A 474 12.08 5.47 -15.72
N THR A 475 13.17 5.06 -15.11
CA THR A 475 14.48 5.07 -15.79
C THR A 475 14.45 4.11 -16.99
N PRO A 476 14.91 4.55 -18.18
CA PRO A 476 15.00 3.68 -19.35
C PRO A 476 15.88 2.46 -19.08
N LYS A 477 15.43 1.28 -19.56
CA LYS A 477 16.21 0.05 -19.44
C LYS A 477 17.44 0.11 -20.35
N LYS A 478 18.56 -0.46 -19.88
CA LYS A 478 19.74 -0.67 -20.73
C LYS A 478 19.39 -1.56 -21.93
N PRO A 479 20.00 -1.34 -23.11
CA PRO A 479 19.85 -2.23 -24.26
C PRO A 479 20.22 -3.67 -23.91
N ARG A 480 19.53 -4.64 -24.53
CA ARG A 480 19.85 -6.06 -24.33
C ARG A 480 21.12 -6.42 -25.08
N THR A 481 21.90 -7.34 -24.51
CA THR A 481 23.04 -7.95 -25.19
C THR A 481 22.53 -9.00 -26.19
N ILE A 482 23.02 -8.97 -27.42
CA ILE A 482 22.71 -9.96 -28.46
C ILE A 482 23.75 -11.08 -28.40
N GLU A 483 23.30 -12.31 -28.28
CA GLU A 483 24.10 -13.53 -28.39
C GLU A 483 23.66 -14.31 -29.62
N GLU A 484 24.60 -14.58 -30.54
CA GLU A 484 24.36 -15.43 -31.69
C GLU A 484 24.68 -16.88 -31.36
N LYS A 485 23.84 -17.82 -31.82
CA LYS A 485 23.98 -19.26 -31.56
C LYS A 485 23.62 -20.09 -32.79
N THR A 486 24.32 -21.21 -32.94
CA THR A 486 23.99 -22.25 -33.88
C THR A 486 23.46 -23.47 -33.11
N VAL A 487 22.21 -23.83 -33.34
CA VAL A 487 21.50 -24.96 -32.68
C VAL A 487 21.55 -26.18 -33.55
N LEU A 488 21.95 -27.32 -33.01
CA LEU A 488 22.08 -28.59 -33.72
C LEU A 488 21.06 -29.59 -33.20
N VAL A 489 20.04 -29.92 -34.02
CA VAL A 489 19.10 -31.01 -33.77
C VAL A 489 19.69 -32.28 -34.35
N ILE A 490 20.55 -32.97 -33.59
CA ILE A 490 21.25 -34.18 -34.01
C ILE A 490 20.39 -35.39 -33.65
N LYS A 491 20.04 -36.21 -34.64
CA LYS A 491 19.16 -37.35 -34.45
C LYS A 491 19.61 -38.58 -35.28
N ASP A 492 19.35 -39.79 -34.74
CA ASP A 492 19.35 -41.04 -35.46
C ASP A 492 17.91 -41.45 -35.82
N ALA A 493 17.66 -42.72 -36.09
CA ALA A 493 16.34 -43.23 -36.45
C ALA A 493 15.29 -43.11 -35.31
N SER A 494 15.71 -43.16 -34.04
CA SER A 494 14.83 -43.23 -32.87
C SER A 494 15.14 -42.20 -31.76
N ARG A 495 16.34 -41.66 -31.74
CA ARG A 495 16.83 -40.83 -30.64
C ARG A 495 17.29 -39.44 -31.11
N THR A 496 17.23 -38.48 -30.22
CA THR A 496 17.77 -37.12 -30.43
C THR A 496 18.75 -36.78 -29.32
N ALA A 497 19.83 -36.07 -29.66
CA ALA A 497 20.81 -35.61 -28.71
C ALA A 497 20.28 -34.38 -27.96
N LEU A 498 20.28 -34.43 -26.63
CA LEU A 498 20.05 -33.32 -25.73
C LEU A 498 21.30 -33.08 -24.87
N GLN A 499 21.52 -31.85 -24.47
CA GLN A 499 22.59 -31.45 -23.56
C GLN A 499 22.00 -30.86 -22.29
N LYS A 500 22.43 -31.33 -21.12
CA LYS A 500 22.05 -30.70 -19.85
C LYS A 500 22.88 -29.42 -19.65
N ARG A 501 22.22 -28.31 -19.41
CA ARG A 501 22.86 -27.04 -19.12
C ARG A 501 23.53 -27.06 -17.73
N GLU A 502 24.53 -26.19 -17.54
CA GLU A 502 25.18 -26.02 -16.25
C GLU A 502 24.16 -25.69 -15.14
N SER A 503 24.54 -26.01 -13.90
CA SER A 503 23.71 -25.75 -12.70
C SER A 503 23.59 -24.27 -12.35
N SER A 504 24.30 -23.39 -13.07
CA SER A 504 24.27 -21.94 -12.89
C SER A 504 24.04 -21.19 -14.21
N GLY A 505 23.62 -19.94 -14.14
CA GLY A 505 23.39 -19.08 -15.32
C GLY A 505 21.98 -19.17 -15.90
N LEU A 506 21.84 -18.69 -17.15
CA LEU A 506 20.55 -18.62 -17.84
C LEU A 506 20.03 -20.02 -18.18
N LEU A 507 18.78 -20.34 -17.81
CA LEU A 507 18.14 -21.64 -18.03
C LEU A 507 18.92 -22.82 -17.38
N ALA A 508 19.59 -22.58 -16.27
CA ALA A 508 20.40 -23.57 -15.55
C ALA A 508 19.66 -24.89 -15.35
N GLY A 509 20.37 -26.04 -15.42
CA GLY A 509 19.85 -27.37 -15.16
C GLY A 509 18.78 -27.89 -16.11
N MET A 510 18.30 -27.09 -17.09
CA MET A 510 17.38 -27.52 -18.13
C MET A 510 18.12 -28.23 -19.25
N TYR A 511 17.37 -28.84 -20.17
CA TYR A 511 17.92 -29.52 -21.32
C TYR A 511 17.80 -28.66 -22.57
N GLU A 512 18.80 -28.69 -23.43
CA GLU A 512 18.84 -27.95 -24.68
C GLU A 512 19.40 -28.82 -25.81
N PHE A 513 19.13 -28.43 -27.06
CA PHE A 513 19.87 -29.01 -28.19
C PHE A 513 21.35 -28.58 -28.11
N PRO A 514 22.31 -29.45 -28.47
CA PRO A 514 23.70 -29.06 -28.60
C PRO A 514 23.82 -27.77 -29.40
N SER A 515 24.58 -26.78 -28.89
CA SER A 515 24.65 -25.49 -29.54
C SER A 515 26.09 -24.96 -29.56
N LEU A 516 26.42 -24.21 -30.61
CA LEU A 516 27.72 -23.60 -30.84
C LEU A 516 27.60 -22.07 -30.82
N PRO A 517 28.63 -21.35 -30.38
CA PRO A 517 28.62 -19.88 -30.39
C PRO A 517 28.68 -19.37 -31.84
N GLY A 518 28.01 -18.23 -32.09
CA GLY A 518 27.94 -17.55 -33.38
C GLY A 518 26.96 -18.22 -34.37
N LYS A 519 26.73 -17.54 -35.48
CA LYS A 519 25.97 -18.04 -36.64
C LYS A 519 26.88 -18.76 -37.61
N LEU A 520 26.98 -20.09 -37.52
CA LEU A 520 27.84 -20.89 -38.36
C LEU A 520 27.13 -21.27 -39.67
N SER A 521 27.91 -21.30 -40.76
CA SER A 521 27.47 -21.87 -42.03
C SER A 521 27.38 -23.41 -41.97
N GLN A 522 26.61 -24.00 -42.88
CA GLN A 522 26.50 -25.44 -42.97
C GLN A 522 27.87 -26.13 -43.12
N ARG A 523 28.78 -25.56 -43.87
CA ARG A 523 30.15 -26.06 -44.04
C ARG A 523 30.94 -26.09 -42.72
N GLN A 524 30.81 -25.02 -41.92
CA GLN A 524 31.46 -24.97 -40.59
C GLN A 524 30.88 -25.99 -39.61
N VAL A 525 29.55 -26.18 -39.63
CA VAL A 525 28.86 -27.20 -38.84
C VAL A 525 29.35 -28.60 -39.24
N LEU A 526 29.43 -28.92 -40.55
CA LEU A 526 29.94 -30.20 -41.04
C LEU A 526 31.40 -30.44 -40.61
N LEU A 527 32.24 -29.44 -40.69
CA LEU A 527 33.63 -29.50 -40.20
C LEU A 527 33.71 -29.79 -38.70
N TYR A 528 32.89 -29.12 -37.88
CA TYR A 528 32.80 -29.36 -36.46
C TYR A 528 32.37 -30.79 -36.14
N LEU A 529 31.29 -31.26 -36.77
CA LEU A 529 30.79 -32.63 -36.56
C LEU A 529 31.81 -33.68 -36.97
N LYS A 530 32.53 -33.46 -38.10
CA LYS A 530 33.59 -34.35 -38.55
C LYS A 530 34.76 -34.38 -37.55
N GLN A 531 35.15 -33.25 -36.98
CA GLN A 531 36.19 -33.18 -35.93
C GLN A 531 35.78 -33.94 -34.66
N LYS A 532 34.47 -33.99 -34.35
CA LYS A 532 33.91 -34.77 -33.25
C LYS A 532 33.70 -36.26 -33.61
N GLY A 533 34.09 -36.70 -34.80
CA GLY A 533 33.96 -38.08 -35.25
C GLY A 533 32.53 -38.51 -35.59
N ILE A 534 31.64 -37.54 -35.86
CA ILE A 534 30.24 -37.81 -36.19
C ILE A 534 30.09 -37.89 -37.70
N SER A 535 29.58 -39.04 -38.20
CA SER A 535 29.25 -39.29 -39.61
C SER A 535 27.85 -38.75 -39.90
N VAL A 536 27.78 -37.69 -40.72
CA VAL A 536 26.52 -37.05 -41.09
C VAL A 536 25.96 -37.69 -42.34
N LEU A 537 24.73 -38.22 -42.28
CA LEU A 537 23.97 -38.75 -43.40
C LEU A 537 23.26 -37.63 -44.17
N LYS A 538 22.63 -36.70 -43.44
CA LYS A 538 21.91 -35.54 -44.00
C LYS A 538 22.03 -34.36 -43.07
N ILE A 539 22.18 -33.17 -43.62
CA ILE A 539 22.09 -31.90 -42.88
C ILE A 539 21.16 -30.95 -43.63
N GLU A 540 20.27 -30.31 -42.89
CA GLU A 540 19.30 -29.35 -43.41
C GLU A 540 19.31 -28.10 -42.58
N LYS A 541 19.37 -26.90 -43.20
CA LYS A 541 19.30 -25.63 -42.52
C LYS A 541 17.85 -25.38 -42.10
N LEU A 542 17.63 -25.11 -40.85
CA LEU A 542 16.34 -24.77 -40.26
C LEU A 542 16.09 -23.26 -40.26
N LYS A 543 14.84 -22.87 -39.99
CA LYS A 543 14.43 -21.48 -39.89
C LYS A 543 15.21 -20.77 -38.78
N GLU A 544 15.69 -19.55 -39.06
CA GLU A 544 16.28 -18.72 -38.05
C GLU A 544 15.22 -18.31 -37.01
N SER A 545 15.60 -18.28 -35.76
CA SER A 545 14.72 -17.89 -34.66
C SER A 545 15.36 -16.89 -33.72
N LYS A 546 14.52 -16.14 -33.00
CA LYS A 546 14.94 -15.16 -32.01
C LYS A 546 14.19 -15.42 -30.73
N HIS A 547 14.91 -15.43 -29.61
CA HIS A 547 14.31 -15.47 -28.28
C HIS A 547 14.80 -14.33 -27.41
N ILE A 548 13.86 -13.69 -26.70
CA ILE A 548 14.11 -12.48 -25.91
C ILE A 548 14.02 -12.79 -24.43
N PHE A 549 15.14 -12.60 -23.72
CA PHE A 549 15.21 -12.63 -22.26
C PHE A 549 15.22 -11.21 -21.68
N THR A 550 15.22 -11.08 -20.37
CA THR A 550 15.19 -9.77 -19.68
C THR A 550 16.37 -8.86 -20.07
N HIS A 551 17.61 -9.39 -20.16
CA HIS A 551 18.83 -8.62 -20.41
C HIS A 551 19.61 -9.07 -21.64
N LYS A 552 19.18 -10.10 -22.34
CA LYS A 552 19.82 -10.57 -23.57
C LYS A 552 18.83 -11.10 -24.58
N GLU A 553 19.28 -11.21 -25.81
CA GLU A 553 18.53 -11.81 -26.91
C GLU A 553 19.38 -12.90 -27.54
N TRP A 554 18.79 -14.08 -27.80
CA TRP A 554 19.41 -15.10 -28.62
C TRP A 554 18.93 -14.97 -30.05
N HIS A 555 19.89 -14.83 -30.97
CA HIS A 555 19.66 -14.90 -32.42
C HIS A 555 20.22 -16.25 -32.89
N MET A 556 19.35 -17.16 -33.30
CA MET A 556 19.71 -18.55 -33.51
C MET A 556 19.52 -18.97 -34.96
N VAL A 557 20.48 -19.71 -35.47
CA VAL A 557 20.36 -20.51 -36.71
C VAL A 557 20.36 -21.97 -36.32
N GLY A 558 19.42 -22.76 -36.85
CA GLY A 558 19.31 -24.20 -36.57
C GLY A 558 19.77 -25.05 -37.74
N TYR A 559 20.24 -26.27 -37.42
CA TYR A 559 20.48 -27.33 -38.38
C TYR A 559 19.91 -28.65 -37.87
N ALA A 560 19.07 -29.32 -38.68
CA ALA A 560 18.70 -30.71 -38.48
C ALA A 560 19.81 -31.59 -39.05
N VAL A 561 20.38 -32.44 -38.22
CA VAL A 561 21.50 -33.31 -38.58
C VAL A 561 21.09 -34.75 -38.35
N GLN A 562 20.97 -35.51 -39.43
CA GLN A 562 20.73 -36.93 -39.37
C GLN A 562 22.05 -37.71 -39.40
N VAL A 563 22.22 -38.59 -38.43
CA VAL A 563 23.38 -39.48 -38.32
C VAL A 563 22.93 -40.94 -38.41
N ASP A 564 23.86 -41.84 -38.68
CA ASP A 564 23.57 -43.27 -38.80
C ASP A 564 23.18 -43.85 -37.43
N GLU A 565 24.03 -43.61 -36.43
CA GLU A 565 23.82 -44.00 -35.06
C GLU A 565 24.36 -42.94 -34.09
N LEU A 566 23.57 -42.61 -33.06
CA LEU A 566 24.04 -41.80 -31.94
C LEU A 566 24.86 -42.68 -30.99
N ALA A 567 26.17 -42.74 -31.21
CA ALA A 567 27.09 -43.48 -30.36
C ALA A 567 27.62 -42.57 -29.22
N PRO A 568 28.05 -43.16 -28.08
CA PRO A 568 28.67 -42.41 -26.96
C PRO A 568 29.92 -41.58 -27.34
N LYS A 569 30.38 -41.66 -28.57
CA LYS A 569 31.54 -40.92 -29.14
C LYS A 569 31.36 -39.40 -29.25
N LEU A 570 30.20 -38.85 -28.92
CA LEU A 570 30.03 -37.36 -28.84
C LEU A 570 30.88 -36.72 -27.74
N GLY A 571 31.59 -37.55 -26.95
CA GLY A 571 32.75 -37.14 -26.14
C GLY A 571 32.47 -36.14 -24.99
N ASP A 572 31.22 -35.91 -24.67
CA ASP A 572 30.81 -35.01 -23.63
C ASP A 572 29.83 -35.74 -22.68
N GLU A 573 30.22 -35.98 -21.44
CA GLU A 573 29.39 -36.64 -20.41
C GLU A 573 28.01 -35.96 -20.19
N LYS A 574 27.81 -34.76 -20.75
CA LYS A 574 26.60 -33.97 -20.62
C LYS A 574 25.58 -34.21 -21.72
N ILE A 575 25.91 -34.99 -22.75
CA ILE A 575 25.01 -35.27 -23.88
C ILE A 575 24.23 -36.57 -23.59
N LEU A 576 22.90 -36.48 -23.65
CA LEU A 576 21.97 -37.57 -23.49
C LEU A 576 21.36 -37.91 -24.87
N PHE A 577 21.13 -39.20 -25.12
CA PHE A 577 20.42 -39.67 -26.28
C PHE A 577 19.03 -40.11 -25.84
N VAL A 578 18.02 -39.37 -26.25
CA VAL A 578 16.67 -39.43 -25.71
C VAL A 578 15.70 -39.87 -26.80
N GLU A 579 14.87 -40.87 -26.50
CA GLU A 579 13.79 -41.25 -27.37
C GLU A 579 12.69 -40.19 -27.44
N LYS A 580 12.00 -40.11 -28.56
CA LYS A 580 11.01 -39.08 -28.86
C LYS A 580 9.91 -38.96 -27.80
N HIS A 581 9.40 -40.06 -27.26
CA HIS A 581 8.36 -40.06 -26.25
C HIS A 581 8.86 -39.65 -24.88
N GLU A 582 10.07 -40.06 -24.47
CA GLU A 582 10.67 -39.72 -23.19
C GLU A 582 10.97 -38.22 -23.06
N ALA A 583 11.33 -37.56 -24.16
CA ALA A 583 11.68 -36.16 -24.17
C ALA A 583 10.51 -35.27 -23.73
N LYS A 584 9.28 -35.62 -24.13
CA LYS A 584 8.08 -34.86 -23.71
C LYS A 584 7.74 -35.04 -22.25
N GLU A 585 8.04 -36.20 -21.67
CA GLU A 585 7.60 -36.55 -20.32
C GLU A 585 8.64 -36.20 -19.25
N LYS A 586 9.92 -36.44 -19.56
CA LYS A 586 10.99 -36.39 -18.54
C LYS A 586 11.87 -35.12 -18.59
N TYR A 587 12.16 -34.57 -19.78
CA TYR A 587 13.19 -33.57 -19.95
C TYR A 587 12.59 -32.18 -20.15
N PRO A 588 12.83 -31.20 -19.20
CA PRO A 588 12.35 -29.83 -19.36
C PRO A 588 13.20 -29.08 -20.39
N ILE A 589 12.61 -28.78 -21.57
CA ILE A 589 13.24 -28.03 -22.65
C ILE A 589 12.68 -26.59 -22.67
N PRO A 590 13.51 -25.53 -22.60
CA PRO A 590 13.03 -24.16 -22.60
C PRO A 590 12.29 -23.78 -23.89
N SER A 591 11.26 -22.95 -23.76
CA SER A 591 10.52 -22.36 -24.90
C SER A 591 11.41 -21.57 -25.86
N ALA A 592 12.63 -21.22 -25.46
CA ALA A 592 13.64 -20.62 -26.35
C ALA A 592 13.94 -21.49 -27.57
N TYR A 593 13.77 -22.80 -27.47
CA TYR A 593 13.99 -23.76 -28.56
C TYR A 593 12.71 -24.20 -29.27
N ALA A 594 11.57 -23.57 -29.02
CA ALA A 594 10.26 -23.95 -29.59
C ALA A 594 10.28 -24.06 -31.12
N ALA A 595 11.02 -23.20 -31.81
CA ALA A 595 11.15 -23.22 -33.28
C ALA A 595 11.84 -24.50 -33.83
N TYR A 596 12.52 -25.26 -32.98
CA TYR A 596 13.27 -26.45 -33.34
C TYR A 596 12.63 -27.76 -32.84
N MET A 597 11.59 -27.63 -31.99
CA MET A 597 10.89 -28.78 -31.39
C MET A 597 10.16 -29.64 -32.44
N GLU A 598 9.69 -29.04 -33.54
CA GLU A 598 9.06 -29.80 -34.64
C GLU A 598 9.99 -30.81 -35.30
N PHE A 599 11.30 -30.51 -35.31
CA PHE A 599 12.34 -31.38 -35.88
C PHE A 599 12.82 -32.45 -34.88
N PHE A 600 12.52 -32.26 -33.61
CA PHE A 600 12.74 -33.22 -32.56
C PHE A 600 11.65 -34.29 -32.54
N LEU A 601 10.44 -33.86 -32.81
CA LEU A 601 9.24 -34.68 -32.85
C LEU A 601 9.02 -35.24 -34.29
#